data_bf761b78a2e4ffa4cdf4a3ff1f594324
#
_entry.id   bf761b78a2e4ffa4cdf4a3ff1f594324
#
_cell.length_a   1.000
_cell.length_b   1.000
_cell.length_c   1.000
_cell.angle_alpha   90.00
_cell.angle_beta   90.00
_cell.angle_gamma   90.00
#
_symmetry.space_group_name_H-M   'P 1'
#
loop_
_entity.id
_entity.type
_entity.pdbx_description
1 polymer ?
#
loop_
_entity_poly.entity_id
_entity_poly.type
_entity_poly.pdbx_seq_one_letter_code
_entity_poly.pdbx_strand_id
1 'polypeptide(L)'
;IEMGLTGNASGLMAPATLAFASDSKMAIPKATTIKFQTGIAEDTLLMASAHRVNWSAAQIDVKIAGASSLDVESEFSDTTAYSVGLGRKFTEKTSGSLSYSWEKGAGATSGSGFTMSNGSKTLSLGLKHQTNNLTLSGGVSYTKVGDVDVSALGGLLTAAYDDNSVTAVGLKASFDF
;
A
#
# COMPACT_ATOMS: atom_id res chain seq x y z
N ILE A 1 15.20 -13.28 0.86
CA ILE A 1 15.24 -13.90 -0.49
C ILE A 1 15.62 -12.78 -1.44
N GLU A 2 16.81 -12.84 -2.01
CA GLU A 2 17.21 -11.97 -3.12
C GLU A 2 16.75 -12.62 -4.41
N MET A 3 15.98 -11.89 -5.21
CA MET A 3 15.64 -12.31 -6.57
C MET A 3 16.42 -11.44 -7.54
N GLY A 4 17.29 -12.04 -8.33
CA GLY A 4 17.94 -11.38 -9.46
C GLY A 4 17.10 -11.60 -10.72
N LEU A 5 16.75 -10.55 -11.41
CA LEU A 5 16.11 -10.57 -12.73
C LEU A 5 17.10 -10.01 -13.74
N THR A 6 17.49 -10.82 -14.72
CA THR A 6 18.24 -10.38 -15.89
C THR A 6 17.31 -10.30 -17.08
N GLY A 7 17.19 -9.17 -17.71
CA GLY A 7 16.33 -8.96 -18.86
C GLY A 7 17.01 -8.18 -19.97
N ASN A 8 16.65 -8.46 -21.22
CA ASN A 8 17.05 -7.68 -22.37
C ASN A 8 15.86 -6.87 -22.85
N ALA A 9 15.98 -5.52 -22.89
CA ALA A 9 14.97 -4.65 -23.47
C ALA A 9 15.44 -4.22 -24.87
N SER A 10 14.63 -4.46 -25.90
CA SER A 10 14.81 -3.93 -27.25
C SER A 10 13.88 -2.75 -27.47
N GLY A 11 14.41 -1.57 -27.75
CA GLY A 11 13.64 -0.35 -27.97
C GLY A 11 13.18 -0.18 -29.42
N LEU A 12 12.03 0.44 -29.60
CA LEU A 12 11.24 0.57 -30.83
C LEU A 12 11.65 1.71 -31.76
N MET A 13 12.80 2.36 -31.56
CA MET A 13 13.22 3.49 -32.38
C MET A 13 14.69 3.38 -32.79
N ALA A 14 14.96 2.64 -33.83
CA ALA A 14 16.06 2.81 -34.79
C ALA A 14 16.33 1.49 -35.54
N PRO A 15 16.94 1.50 -36.75
CA PRO A 15 17.34 0.30 -37.46
C PRO A 15 18.55 -0.44 -36.84
N ALA A 16 18.98 -0.05 -35.63
CA ALA A 16 19.96 -0.77 -34.83
C ALA A 16 19.26 -1.28 -33.57
N THR A 17 19.20 -2.58 -33.40
CA THR A 17 18.82 -3.23 -32.13
C THR A 17 19.85 -2.85 -31.07
N LEU A 18 19.53 -1.83 -30.27
CA LEU A 18 20.27 -1.56 -29.04
C LEU A 18 19.80 -2.57 -28.01
N ALA A 19 20.54 -3.68 -27.87
CA ALA A 19 20.34 -4.61 -26.76
C ALA A 19 21.02 -4.02 -25.52
N PHE A 20 20.22 -3.57 -24.56
CA PHE A 20 20.72 -3.17 -23.25
C PHE A 20 20.70 -4.37 -22.32
N ALA A 21 21.85 -4.71 -21.76
CA ALA A 21 21.89 -5.63 -20.62
C ALA A 21 21.46 -4.82 -19.39
N SER A 22 20.40 -5.24 -18.73
CA SER A 22 19.98 -4.67 -17.45
C SER A 22 20.20 -5.69 -16.35
N ASP A 23 20.73 -5.26 -15.22
CA ASP A 23 20.83 -6.05 -13.99
C ASP A 23 19.90 -5.39 -12.95
N SER A 24 18.98 -6.16 -12.40
CA SER A 24 18.07 -5.67 -11.38
C SER A 24 18.08 -6.58 -10.16
N LYS A 25 18.18 -5.99 -9.00
CA LYS A 25 18.10 -6.68 -7.70
C LYS A 25 16.93 -6.14 -6.90
N MET A 26 16.17 -7.02 -6.29
CA MET A 26 15.08 -6.66 -5.39
C MET A 26 15.09 -7.58 -4.18
N ALA A 27 15.03 -7.02 -2.99
CA ALA A 27 14.85 -7.75 -1.74
C ALA A 27 13.41 -7.61 -1.24
N ILE A 28 12.88 -8.66 -0.60
CA ILE A 28 11.56 -8.58 0.06
C ILE A 28 11.72 -7.81 1.36
N PRO A 29 10.94 -6.74 1.59
CA PRO A 29 11.05 -5.95 2.81
C PRO A 29 10.59 -6.73 4.03
N LYS A 30 11.24 -6.48 5.17
CA LYS A 30 10.77 -7.00 6.46
C LYS A 30 9.58 -6.17 6.92
N ALA A 31 8.56 -6.85 7.47
CA ALA A 31 7.40 -6.20 8.06
C ALA A 31 7.22 -6.66 9.50
N THR A 32 6.79 -5.73 10.35
CA THR A 32 6.45 -5.99 11.75
C THR A 32 5.07 -5.41 12.04
N THR A 33 4.19 -6.22 12.63
CA THR A 33 2.85 -5.77 13.02
C THR A 33 2.64 -6.01 14.50
N ILE A 34 2.24 -4.95 15.21
CA ILE A 34 1.77 -5.01 16.60
C ILE A 34 0.28 -4.72 16.58
N LYS A 35 -0.50 -5.58 17.22
CA LYS A 35 -1.97 -5.41 17.36
C LYS A 35 -2.33 -5.44 18.83
N PHE A 36 -3.23 -4.56 19.21
CA PHE A 36 -3.82 -4.46 20.53
C PHE A 36 -5.34 -4.50 20.41
N GLN A 37 -5.99 -5.23 21.30
CA GLN A 37 -7.44 -5.35 21.34
C GLN A 37 -7.89 -5.50 22.79
N THR A 38 -8.90 -4.73 23.19
CA THR A 38 -9.48 -4.81 24.54
C THR A 38 -10.96 -4.45 24.56
N GLY A 39 -11.72 -5.05 25.47
CA GLY A 39 -13.07 -4.60 25.78
C GLY A 39 -13.01 -3.30 26.60
N ILE A 40 -13.73 -2.28 26.19
CA ILE A 40 -13.79 -0.97 26.87
C ILE A 40 -15.15 -0.68 27.50
N ALA A 41 -16.17 -1.39 27.06
CA ALA A 41 -17.52 -1.39 27.63
C ALA A 41 -18.24 -2.69 27.26
N GLU A 42 -19.42 -2.92 27.79
CA GLU A 42 -20.27 -4.03 27.38
C GLU A 42 -20.48 -3.99 25.85
N ASP A 43 -20.29 -5.14 25.20
CA ASP A 43 -20.40 -5.31 23.77
C ASP A 43 -19.52 -4.35 22.91
N THR A 44 -18.53 -3.70 23.50
CA THR A 44 -17.69 -2.72 22.81
C THR A 44 -16.21 -3.05 22.92
N LEU A 45 -15.54 -3.08 21.77
CA LEU A 45 -14.17 -3.48 21.60
C LEU A 45 -13.36 -2.32 21.02
N LEU A 46 -12.24 -2.01 21.65
CA LEU A 46 -11.23 -1.11 21.09
C LEU A 46 -10.13 -1.94 20.42
N MET A 47 -9.77 -1.56 19.23
CA MET A 47 -8.68 -2.15 18.45
C MET A 47 -7.66 -1.08 18.08
N ALA A 48 -6.39 -1.41 18.15
CA ALA A 48 -5.31 -0.56 17.68
C ALA A 48 -4.24 -1.42 17.00
N SER A 49 -3.56 -0.89 15.99
CA SER A 49 -2.41 -1.56 15.41
C SER A 49 -1.36 -0.57 14.91
N ALA A 50 -0.11 -1.06 14.86
CA ALA A 50 0.99 -0.42 14.18
C ALA A 50 1.63 -1.45 13.23
N HIS A 51 1.78 -1.08 11.96
CA HIS A 51 2.39 -1.92 10.93
C HIS A 51 3.55 -1.17 10.29
N ARG A 52 4.77 -1.64 10.53
CA ARG A 52 6.01 -1.08 9.98
C ARG A 52 6.54 -1.96 8.87
N VAL A 53 6.92 -1.36 7.75
CA VAL A 53 7.58 -2.02 6.63
C VAL A 53 8.89 -1.32 6.32
N ASN A 54 9.97 -2.11 6.22
CA ASN A 54 11.32 -1.66 5.89
C ASN A 54 11.51 -1.64 4.37
N TRP A 55 10.87 -0.71 3.70
CA TRP A 55 10.95 -0.58 2.25
C TRP A 55 12.33 -0.17 1.76
N SER A 56 13.11 0.53 2.58
CA SER A 56 14.50 0.91 2.26
C SER A 56 15.43 -0.28 1.99
N ALA A 57 15.06 -1.47 2.49
CA ALA A 57 15.78 -2.72 2.20
C ALA A 57 15.34 -3.40 0.90
N ALA A 58 14.29 -2.92 0.24
CA ALA A 58 13.66 -3.50 -0.94
C ALA A 58 13.83 -2.60 -2.18
N GLN A 59 14.95 -1.90 -2.28
CA GLN A 59 15.21 -1.03 -3.42
C GLN A 59 15.24 -1.85 -4.72
N ILE A 60 14.72 -1.25 -5.76
CA ILE A 60 14.80 -1.75 -7.13
C ILE A 60 15.80 -0.86 -7.86
N ASP A 61 16.96 -1.42 -8.16
CA ASP A 61 17.99 -0.77 -8.94
C ASP A 61 17.99 -1.38 -10.33
N VAL A 62 17.70 -0.59 -11.35
CA VAL A 62 17.81 -0.99 -12.75
C VAL A 62 18.99 -0.26 -13.35
N LYS A 63 20.08 -0.97 -13.62
CA LYS A 63 21.28 -0.43 -14.26
C LYS A 63 21.28 -0.78 -15.74
N ILE A 64 21.46 0.23 -16.58
CA ILE A 64 21.49 0.08 -18.03
C ILE A 64 22.94 0.18 -18.51
N ALA A 65 23.49 -0.93 -18.98
CA ALA A 65 24.88 -0.97 -19.46
C ALA A 65 25.11 0.02 -20.61
N GLY A 66 26.09 0.92 -20.42
CA GLY A 66 26.41 1.94 -21.40
C GLY A 66 25.55 3.20 -21.39
N ALA A 67 24.58 3.31 -20.47
CA ALA A 67 23.70 4.47 -20.34
C ALA A 67 23.36 4.75 -18.87
N SER A 68 24.36 5.01 -18.04
CA SER A 68 24.18 5.24 -16.59
C SER A 68 23.26 6.43 -16.25
N SER A 69 23.07 7.38 -17.17
CA SER A 69 22.12 8.47 -17.01
C SER A 69 20.65 8.01 -17.06
N LEU A 70 20.40 6.77 -17.45
CA LEU A 70 19.08 6.13 -17.48
C LEU A 70 18.88 5.10 -16.37
N ASP A 71 19.84 5.01 -15.43
CA ASP A 71 19.66 4.14 -14.25
C ASP A 71 18.44 4.62 -13.45
N VAL A 72 17.62 3.66 -12.99
CA VAL A 72 16.41 3.94 -12.25
C VAL A 72 16.51 3.29 -10.87
N GLU A 73 16.40 4.11 -9.85
CA GLU A 73 16.32 3.68 -8.45
C GLU A 73 14.91 3.91 -7.90
N SER A 74 14.43 2.99 -7.08
CA SER A 74 13.07 3.08 -6.53
C SER A 74 12.95 4.08 -5.38
N GLU A 75 14.02 4.42 -4.69
CA GLU A 75 14.08 5.35 -3.54
C GLU A 75 12.99 5.08 -2.49
N PHE A 76 12.66 3.81 -2.25
CA PHE A 76 11.65 3.46 -1.26
C PHE A 76 12.09 3.81 0.15
N SER A 77 11.20 4.41 0.92
CA SER A 77 11.40 4.77 2.32
C SER A 77 10.57 3.89 3.24
N ASP A 78 11.11 3.63 4.45
CA ASP A 78 10.39 2.89 5.48
C ASP A 78 9.07 3.57 5.84
N THR A 79 8.01 2.79 5.94
CA THR A 79 6.69 3.29 6.33
C THR A 79 6.22 2.70 7.65
N THR A 80 5.35 3.44 8.33
CA THR A 80 4.60 2.94 9.48
C THR A 80 3.16 3.40 9.37
N ALA A 81 2.27 2.43 9.23
CA ALA A 81 0.84 2.64 9.26
C ALA A 81 0.29 2.36 10.67
N TYR A 82 -0.56 3.23 11.15
CA TYR A 82 -1.28 3.08 12.40
C TYR A 82 -2.77 2.92 12.13
N SER A 83 -3.46 2.19 12.99
CA SER A 83 -4.92 2.16 12.96
C SER A 83 -5.50 2.16 14.36
N VAL A 84 -6.69 2.74 14.50
CA VAL A 84 -7.54 2.66 15.67
C VAL A 84 -8.96 2.35 15.20
N GLY A 85 -9.68 1.51 15.94
CA GLY A 85 -11.04 1.13 15.58
C GLY A 85 -11.87 0.75 16.79
N LEU A 86 -13.17 0.91 16.63
CA LEU A 86 -14.18 0.47 17.57
C LEU A 86 -15.04 -0.58 16.89
N GLY A 87 -15.23 -1.70 17.56
CA GLY A 87 -16.23 -2.72 17.22
C GLY A 87 -17.34 -2.73 18.26
N ARG A 88 -18.59 -2.81 17.84
CA ARG A 88 -19.73 -2.91 18.75
C ARG A 88 -20.71 -3.99 18.30
N LYS A 89 -21.12 -4.79 19.24
CA LYS A 89 -22.21 -5.73 19.09
C LYS A 89 -23.51 -4.98 19.43
N PHE A 90 -24.38 -4.80 18.45
CA PHE A 90 -25.66 -4.10 18.61
C PHE A 90 -26.75 -5.03 19.10
N THR A 91 -26.70 -6.28 18.64
CA THR A 91 -27.55 -7.38 19.08
C THR A 91 -26.71 -8.67 19.07
N GLU A 92 -27.25 -9.79 19.56
CA GLU A 92 -26.56 -11.08 19.48
C GLU A 92 -26.17 -11.48 18.05
N LYS A 93 -26.90 -10.98 17.05
CA LYS A 93 -26.73 -11.32 15.64
C LYS A 93 -26.10 -10.22 14.79
N THR A 94 -26.00 -9.01 15.30
CA THR A 94 -25.56 -7.85 14.50
C THR A 94 -24.46 -7.11 15.22
N SER A 95 -23.38 -6.87 14.50
CA SER A 95 -22.26 -6.06 14.96
C SER A 95 -21.79 -5.08 13.87
N GLY A 96 -21.18 -4.00 14.30
CA GLY A 96 -20.59 -3.03 13.41
C GLY A 96 -19.21 -2.59 13.88
N SER A 97 -18.46 -1.98 12.99
CA SER A 97 -17.15 -1.43 13.29
C SER A 97 -16.93 -0.10 12.57
N LEU A 98 -16.18 0.76 13.23
CA LEU A 98 -15.64 2.00 12.68
C LEU A 98 -14.14 1.97 12.91
N SER A 99 -13.34 2.24 11.89
CA SER A 99 -11.90 2.33 12.05
C SER A 99 -11.32 3.49 11.24
N TYR A 100 -10.24 4.03 11.76
CA TYR A 100 -9.43 5.04 11.12
C TYR A 100 -7.98 4.56 11.08
N SER A 101 -7.36 4.60 9.91
CA SER A 101 -5.96 4.30 9.74
C SER A 101 -5.24 5.45 9.03
N TRP A 102 -3.96 5.59 9.33
CA TRP A 102 -3.11 6.57 8.68
C TRP A 102 -1.69 6.04 8.52
N GLU A 103 -1.08 6.42 7.43
CA GLU A 103 0.33 6.21 7.16
C GLU A 103 0.96 7.56 6.82
N LYS A 104 2.08 7.86 7.46
CA LYS A 104 2.83 9.07 7.18
C LYS A 104 3.65 8.87 5.91
N GLY A 105 3.58 9.83 4.99
CA GLY A 105 4.42 9.83 3.81
C GLY A 105 5.90 10.09 4.10
N ALA A 106 6.75 9.72 3.15
CA ALA A 106 8.19 9.88 3.24
C ALA A 106 8.66 11.29 2.82
N GLY A 107 7.88 11.99 2.03
CA GLY A 107 8.16 13.35 1.53
C GLY A 107 7.26 13.71 0.36
N ALA A 108 7.06 15.00 0.12
CA ALA A 108 6.18 15.47 -0.95
C ALA A 108 6.79 15.37 -2.35
N THR A 109 8.09 15.13 -2.45
CA THR A 109 8.80 15.00 -3.73
C THR A 109 9.54 13.66 -3.75
N SER A 110 9.47 12.96 -4.87
CA SER A 110 10.19 11.71 -5.10
C SER A 110 11.02 11.79 -6.38
N GLY A 111 12.28 11.37 -6.33
CA GLY A 111 13.13 11.14 -7.48
C GLY A 111 12.79 9.87 -8.26
N SER A 112 11.91 9.04 -7.70
CA SER A 112 11.57 7.72 -8.23
C SER A 112 10.23 7.71 -8.94
N GLY A 113 10.19 7.21 -10.18
CA GLY A 113 8.95 6.95 -10.92
C GLY A 113 8.06 5.84 -10.31
N PHE A 114 8.53 5.13 -9.30
CA PHE A 114 7.78 4.07 -8.62
C PHE A 114 6.97 4.58 -7.42
N THR A 115 7.18 5.81 -6.96
CA THR A 115 6.46 6.40 -5.83
C THR A 115 5.27 7.19 -6.35
N MET A 116 4.04 6.72 -6.09
CA MET A 116 2.79 7.33 -6.56
C MET A 116 1.92 7.86 -5.41
N SER A 117 2.43 7.89 -4.19
CA SER A 117 1.69 8.37 -3.02
C SER A 117 2.64 8.80 -1.91
N ASN A 118 2.19 9.73 -1.09
CA ASN A 118 2.89 10.24 0.08
C ASN A 118 2.09 9.97 1.35
N GLY A 119 1.94 8.68 1.66
CA GLY A 119 1.12 8.21 2.76
C GLY A 119 -0.38 8.21 2.46
N SER A 120 -1.20 7.90 3.46
CA SER A 120 -2.65 7.81 3.29
C SER A 120 -3.41 7.96 4.60
N LYS A 121 -4.71 8.28 4.48
CA LYS A 121 -5.67 8.29 5.59
C LYS A 121 -6.93 7.58 5.14
N THR A 122 -7.36 6.57 5.92
CA THR A 122 -8.53 5.75 5.56
C THR A 122 -9.54 5.74 6.71
N LEU A 123 -10.78 6.01 6.38
CA LEU A 123 -11.94 5.78 7.25
C LEU A 123 -12.72 4.58 6.73
N SER A 124 -13.04 3.63 7.62
CA SER A 124 -13.77 2.42 7.25
C SER A 124 -14.94 2.15 8.17
N LEU A 125 -16.05 1.74 7.58
CA LEU A 125 -17.25 1.25 8.27
C LEU A 125 -17.52 -0.20 7.87
N GLY A 126 -17.85 -1.04 8.83
CA GLY A 126 -18.19 -2.43 8.62
C GLY A 126 -19.46 -2.83 9.37
N LEU A 127 -20.25 -3.71 8.78
CA LEU A 127 -21.42 -4.34 9.40
C LEU A 127 -21.34 -5.84 9.18
N LYS A 128 -21.75 -6.61 10.20
CA LYS A 128 -21.90 -8.06 10.14
C LYS A 128 -23.26 -8.43 10.73
N HIS A 129 -23.98 -9.27 10.02
CA HIS A 129 -25.23 -9.88 10.50
C HIS A 129 -25.15 -11.39 10.33
N GLN A 130 -25.49 -12.12 11.41
CA GLN A 130 -25.43 -13.57 11.45
C GLN A 130 -26.80 -14.13 11.78
N THR A 131 -27.28 -15.04 10.94
CA THR A 131 -28.41 -15.93 11.22
C THR A 131 -27.87 -17.33 11.50
N ASN A 132 -28.74 -18.33 11.65
CA ASN A 132 -28.33 -19.68 12.10
C ASN A 132 -27.17 -20.26 11.26
N ASN A 133 -27.27 -20.18 9.94
CA ASN A 133 -26.31 -20.78 9.02
C ASN A 133 -25.81 -19.78 7.94
N LEU A 134 -26.19 -18.50 8.03
CA LEU A 134 -25.76 -17.47 7.08
C LEU A 134 -25.14 -16.31 7.84
N THR A 135 -23.92 -15.93 7.46
CA THR A 135 -23.26 -14.70 7.89
C THR A 135 -23.12 -13.76 6.70
N LEU A 136 -23.73 -12.59 6.80
CA LEU A 136 -23.57 -11.48 5.86
C LEU A 136 -22.63 -10.44 6.47
N SER A 137 -21.65 -10.00 5.69
CA SER A 137 -20.75 -8.93 6.09
C SER A 137 -20.65 -7.93 4.94
N GLY A 138 -20.63 -6.66 5.28
CA GLY A 138 -20.44 -5.59 4.30
C GLY A 138 -19.63 -4.46 4.90
N GLY A 139 -18.98 -3.70 4.05
CA GLY A 139 -18.20 -2.56 4.50
C GLY A 139 -17.94 -1.57 3.37
N VAL A 140 -17.65 -0.35 3.78
CA VAL A 140 -17.20 0.74 2.92
C VAL A 140 -15.97 1.38 3.53
N SER A 141 -15.01 1.75 2.70
CA SER A 141 -13.87 2.54 3.10
C SER A 141 -13.64 3.70 2.15
N TYR A 142 -13.19 4.81 2.70
CA TYR A 142 -12.73 5.97 1.96
C TYR A 142 -11.30 6.27 2.36
N THR A 143 -10.41 6.31 1.36
CA THR A 143 -9.00 6.61 1.52
C THR A 143 -8.65 7.90 0.80
N LYS A 144 -8.11 8.86 1.52
CA LYS A 144 -7.39 10.00 0.96
C LYS A 144 -5.93 9.61 0.83
N VAL A 145 -5.40 9.69 -0.38
CA VAL A 145 -3.99 9.43 -0.69
C VAL A 145 -3.21 10.73 -0.55
N GLY A 146 -2.02 10.68 -0.01
CA GLY A 146 -1.14 11.85 0.12
C GLY A 146 -0.55 12.24 -1.23
N ASP A 147 -0.43 13.55 -1.45
CA ASP A 147 0.06 14.14 -2.68
C ASP A 147 1.57 13.92 -2.83
N VAL A 148 2.03 13.68 -4.05
CA VAL A 148 3.45 13.53 -4.36
C VAL A 148 3.77 14.06 -5.75
N ASP A 149 4.84 14.85 -5.83
CA ASP A 149 5.46 15.26 -7.08
C ASP A 149 6.59 14.29 -7.42
N VAL A 150 6.52 13.70 -8.60
CA VAL A 150 7.56 12.81 -9.11
C VAL A 150 8.42 13.55 -10.11
N SER A 151 9.75 13.48 -9.92
CA SER A 151 10.74 14.01 -10.85
C SER A 151 11.83 12.95 -11.05
N ALA A 152 11.66 12.11 -12.04
CA ALA A 152 12.56 11.00 -12.34
C ALA A 152 13.41 11.27 -13.59
N LEU A 153 14.47 10.47 -13.79
CA LEU A 153 15.40 10.55 -14.92
C LEU A 153 16.00 11.96 -15.10
N GLY A 154 16.46 12.58 -14.01
CA GLY A 154 17.05 13.92 -14.03
C GLY A 154 16.08 15.03 -14.45
N GLY A 155 14.77 14.86 -14.20
CA GLY A 155 13.72 15.82 -14.54
C GLY A 155 13.11 15.62 -15.93
N LEU A 156 13.53 14.60 -16.67
CA LEU A 156 12.93 14.26 -17.97
C LEU A 156 11.50 13.75 -17.83
N LEU A 157 11.20 13.06 -16.73
CA LEU A 157 9.87 12.59 -16.38
C LEU A 157 9.39 13.31 -15.12
N THR A 158 8.33 14.12 -15.26
CA THR A 158 7.67 14.79 -14.15
C THR A 158 6.20 14.44 -14.13
N ALA A 159 5.67 14.15 -12.95
CA ALA A 159 4.24 13.91 -12.74
C ALA A 159 3.81 14.41 -11.35
N ALA A 160 2.64 15.02 -11.27
CA ALA A 160 2.01 15.37 -10.00
C ALA A 160 0.83 14.43 -9.74
N TYR A 161 0.79 13.85 -8.54
CA TYR A 161 -0.30 13.00 -8.06
C TYR A 161 -0.97 13.72 -6.91
N ASP A 162 -1.98 14.55 -7.25
CA ASP A 162 -2.67 15.41 -6.30
C ASP A 162 -4.10 14.97 -6.12
N ASP A 163 -4.63 15.22 -4.92
CA ASP A 163 -6.04 15.08 -4.56
C ASP A 163 -6.65 13.69 -4.82
N ASN A 164 -5.80 12.65 -4.83
CA ASN A 164 -6.24 11.30 -5.11
C ASN A 164 -7.02 10.68 -3.93
N SER A 165 -8.09 9.98 -4.26
CA SER A 165 -8.89 9.24 -3.28
C SER A 165 -9.39 7.92 -3.83
N VAL A 166 -9.64 6.98 -2.93
CA VAL A 166 -10.19 5.66 -3.25
C VAL A 166 -11.38 5.37 -2.37
N THR A 167 -12.51 4.99 -2.99
CA THR A 167 -13.66 4.44 -2.26
C THR A 167 -13.78 2.95 -2.62
N ALA A 168 -13.80 2.10 -1.59
CA ALA A 168 -13.99 0.67 -1.77
C ALA A 168 -15.23 0.19 -1.02
N VAL A 169 -15.99 -0.71 -1.64
CA VAL A 169 -17.16 -1.37 -1.05
C VAL A 169 -16.96 -2.87 -1.17
N GLY A 170 -17.19 -3.59 -0.09
CA GLY A 170 -17.08 -5.04 -0.02
C GLY A 170 -18.32 -5.68 0.56
N LEU A 171 -18.72 -6.83 0.00
CA LEU A 171 -19.79 -7.68 0.53
C LEU A 171 -19.29 -9.12 0.56
N LYS A 172 -19.64 -9.84 1.64
CA LYS A 172 -19.33 -11.26 1.82
C LYS A 172 -20.52 -11.98 2.41
N ALA A 173 -20.88 -13.11 1.83
CA ALA A 173 -21.82 -14.09 2.40
C ALA A 173 -21.06 -15.39 2.70
N SER A 174 -21.26 -15.95 3.89
CA SER A 174 -20.70 -17.25 4.30
C SER A 174 -21.82 -18.14 4.80
N PHE A 175 -21.87 -19.39 4.33
CA PHE A 175 -22.82 -20.40 4.72
C PHE A 175 -22.10 -21.51 5.49
N ASP A 176 -22.66 -21.89 6.62
CA ASP A 176 -22.24 -23.06 7.41
C ASP A 176 -23.25 -24.20 7.17
N PHE A 177 -22.75 -25.36 6.75
CA PHE A 177 -23.54 -26.54 6.39
C PHE A 177 -23.57 -27.59 7.51
#